data_dc0640c8f967c27e3ef35dd784439c57
#
_entry.id   dc0640c8f967c27e3ef35dd784439c57
#
_cell.length_a   1.000
_cell.length_b   1.000
_cell.length_c   1.000
_cell.angle_alpha   90.00
_cell.angle_beta   90.00
_cell.angle_gamma   90.00
#
_symmetry.space_group_name_H-M   'P 1'
#
loop_
_entity.id
_entity.type
_entity.pdbx_description
1 polymer ?
#
loop_
_entity_poly.entity_id
_entity_poly.type
_entity_poly.pdbx_seq_one_letter_code
_entity_poly.pdbx_strand_id
1 'polypeptide(L)'
;LGSSLVGSLYILDEPSIGLHSRDTDRLIHVLKELQALGNTVVVVEHDEEIMRAADYLIDVGPDAGRLGGEIVFEGKVSDIKRIEGDINDKNNAESKQLLEKYPRSYTIKYLTGAEFIEVPKSRRPWNMAIELKGARMNNLKGVDVKFPLNVFTVVTGVSGSGKSSLVKGILYPALKRHLDEVADTPGEYSSLGGDWKQIKHVEFV
;
A
#
# COMPACT_ATOMS: atom_id res chain seq x y z
N LEU A 1 5.02 0.30 -23.70
CA LEU A 1 4.67 -1.03 -24.20
C LEU A 1 4.27 -0.93 -25.67
N GLY A 2 5.23 -1.06 -26.58
CA GLY A 2 5.07 -0.63 -27.97
C GLY A 2 5.13 -1.74 -29.02
N SER A 3 4.58 -2.92 -28.76
CA SER A 3 4.14 -3.86 -29.80
C SER A 3 3.15 -4.83 -29.17
N SER A 4 1.91 -4.82 -29.62
CA SER A 4 0.90 -5.79 -29.21
C SER A 4 1.22 -7.15 -29.83
N LEU A 5 2.05 -7.94 -29.14
CA LEU A 5 2.21 -9.35 -29.45
C LEU A 5 0.89 -10.03 -29.05
N VAL A 6 0.21 -10.65 -30.00
CA VAL A 6 -0.99 -11.46 -29.78
C VAL A 6 -0.56 -12.89 -29.44
N GLY A 7 -1.24 -13.55 -28.50
CA GLY A 7 -0.94 -14.93 -28.11
C GLY A 7 0.34 -15.08 -27.25
N SER A 8 0.76 -13.99 -26.61
CA SER A 8 1.95 -13.97 -25.74
C SER A 8 1.58 -14.23 -24.28
N LEU A 9 2.54 -14.73 -23.52
CA LEU A 9 2.49 -14.80 -22.07
C LEU A 9 3.28 -13.63 -21.47
N TYR A 10 2.60 -12.78 -20.71
CA TYR A 10 3.20 -11.72 -19.91
C TYR A 10 3.29 -12.16 -18.46
N ILE A 11 4.48 -12.08 -17.87
CA ILE A 11 4.72 -12.36 -16.45
C ILE A 11 5.24 -11.07 -15.82
N LEU A 12 4.53 -10.58 -14.81
CA LEU A 12 4.90 -9.38 -14.07
C LEU A 12 5.04 -9.73 -12.58
N ASP A 13 6.11 -9.25 -11.96
CA ASP A 13 6.40 -9.46 -10.55
C ASP A 13 6.27 -8.13 -9.81
N GLU A 14 5.32 -8.05 -8.88
CA GLU A 14 4.98 -6.89 -8.05
C GLU A 14 4.86 -5.56 -8.84
N PRO A 15 4.11 -5.49 -9.95
CA PRO A 15 4.05 -4.29 -10.77
C PRO A 15 3.36 -3.11 -10.08
N SER A 16 2.66 -3.32 -8.96
CA SER A 16 2.01 -2.25 -8.18
C SER A 16 2.93 -1.57 -7.17
N ILE A 17 4.17 -2.05 -7.00
CA ILE A 17 5.04 -1.57 -5.94
C ILE A 17 5.24 -0.05 -6.00
N GLY A 18 4.94 0.64 -4.89
CA GLY A 18 5.05 2.09 -4.77
C GLY A 18 3.96 2.89 -5.50
N LEU A 19 2.98 2.24 -6.11
CA LEU A 19 1.83 2.91 -6.71
C LEU A 19 0.84 3.41 -5.64
N HIS A 20 0.12 4.46 -5.97
CA HIS A 20 -1.08 4.88 -5.25
C HIS A 20 -2.30 4.15 -5.85
N SER A 21 -3.38 3.92 -5.09
CA SER A 21 -4.59 3.21 -5.56
C SER A 21 -5.12 3.74 -6.92
N ARG A 22 -5.08 5.06 -7.15
CA ARG A 22 -5.43 5.65 -8.44
C ARG A 22 -4.55 5.17 -9.60
N ASP A 23 -3.28 4.91 -9.32
CA ASP A 23 -2.32 4.43 -10.33
C ASP A 23 -2.46 2.91 -10.50
N THR A 24 -2.85 2.18 -9.43
CA THR A 24 -3.24 0.76 -9.47
C THR A 24 -4.42 0.53 -10.41
N ASP A 25 -5.46 1.38 -10.37
CA ASP A 25 -6.59 1.31 -11.32
C ASP A 25 -6.13 1.37 -12.79
N ARG A 26 -5.18 2.26 -13.09
CA ARG A 26 -4.61 2.38 -14.44
C ARG A 26 -3.81 1.13 -14.83
N LEU A 27 -3.06 0.57 -13.90
CA LEU A 27 -2.32 -0.68 -14.12
C LEU A 27 -3.30 -1.81 -14.44
N ILE A 28 -4.36 -1.98 -13.63
CA ILE A 28 -5.42 -2.97 -13.85
C ILE A 28 -6.02 -2.80 -15.26
N HIS A 29 -6.32 -1.57 -15.68
CA HIS A 29 -6.84 -1.29 -17.01
C HIS A 29 -5.89 -1.79 -18.12
N VAL A 30 -4.59 -1.48 -18.01
CA VAL A 30 -3.57 -1.94 -18.97
C VAL A 30 -3.46 -3.47 -19.00
N LEU A 31 -3.51 -4.14 -17.84
CA LEU A 31 -3.47 -5.61 -17.74
C LEU A 31 -4.69 -6.24 -18.43
N LYS A 32 -5.87 -5.66 -18.24
CA LYS A 32 -7.11 -6.10 -18.91
C LYS A 32 -7.09 -5.83 -20.42
N GLU A 33 -6.52 -4.73 -20.87
CA GLU A 33 -6.32 -4.48 -22.30
C GLU A 33 -5.38 -5.51 -22.94
N LEU A 34 -4.25 -5.84 -22.27
CA LEU A 34 -3.35 -6.91 -22.74
C LEU A 34 -4.07 -8.25 -22.86
N GLN A 35 -4.91 -8.60 -21.88
CA GLN A 35 -5.74 -9.81 -21.92
C GLN A 35 -6.74 -9.76 -23.08
N ALA A 36 -7.43 -8.63 -23.28
CA ALA A 36 -8.42 -8.46 -24.35
C ALA A 36 -7.83 -8.62 -25.76
N LEU A 37 -6.53 -8.37 -25.93
CA LEU A 37 -5.79 -8.61 -27.16
C LEU A 37 -5.46 -10.09 -27.39
N GLY A 38 -5.96 -11.01 -26.57
CA GLY A 38 -5.72 -12.46 -26.71
C GLY A 38 -4.41 -12.95 -26.07
N ASN A 39 -3.87 -12.21 -25.12
CA ASN A 39 -2.69 -12.61 -24.38
C ASN A 39 -3.06 -13.29 -23.05
N THR A 40 -2.13 -14.07 -22.51
CA THR A 40 -2.17 -14.55 -21.14
C THR A 40 -1.34 -13.62 -20.26
N VAL A 41 -1.90 -13.19 -19.13
CA VAL A 41 -1.22 -12.29 -18.20
C VAL A 41 -1.14 -12.99 -16.84
N VAL A 42 0.07 -13.19 -16.33
CA VAL A 42 0.35 -13.73 -15.00
C VAL A 42 1.00 -12.63 -14.18
N VAL A 43 0.42 -12.33 -13.01
CA VAL A 43 0.91 -11.28 -12.13
C VAL A 43 1.17 -11.88 -10.76
N VAL A 44 2.38 -11.68 -10.23
CA VAL A 44 2.71 -12.00 -8.84
C VAL A 44 2.40 -10.74 -8.03
N GLU A 45 1.41 -10.82 -7.15
CA GLU A 45 0.90 -9.65 -6.42
C GLU A 45 0.29 -10.01 -5.08
N HIS A 46 0.24 -9.00 -4.20
CA HIS A 46 -0.43 -9.06 -2.91
C HIS A 46 -1.41 -7.88 -2.69
N ASP A 47 -1.56 -7.02 -3.69
CA ASP A 47 -2.54 -5.92 -3.66
C ASP A 47 -3.97 -6.46 -3.87
N GLU A 48 -4.90 -6.11 -2.95
CA GLU A 48 -6.27 -6.60 -2.97
C GLU A 48 -7.02 -6.18 -4.25
N GLU A 49 -6.79 -4.97 -4.76
CA GLU A 49 -7.49 -4.44 -5.94
C GLU A 49 -7.09 -5.25 -7.18
N ILE A 50 -5.80 -5.60 -7.34
CA ILE A 50 -5.30 -6.42 -8.44
C ILE A 50 -5.79 -7.86 -8.31
N MET A 51 -5.73 -8.45 -7.11
CA MET A 51 -6.25 -9.80 -6.86
C MET A 51 -7.73 -9.91 -7.24
N ARG A 52 -8.56 -8.92 -6.85
CA ARG A 52 -9.99 -8.88 -7.18
C ARG A 52 -10.27 -8.66 -8.65
N ALA A 53 -9.38 -7.98 -9.37
CA ALA A 53 -9.50 -7.76 -10.80
C ALA A 53 -9.11 -8.98 -11.64
N ALA A 54 -8.39 -9.95 -11.07
CA ALA A 54 -7.98 -11.17 -11.76
C ALA A 54 -9.18 -12.09 -12.04
N ASP A 55 -9.05 -12.97 -13.04
CA ASP A 55 -10.06 -13.99 -13.33
C ASP A 55 -9.81 -15.26 -12.51
N TYR A 56 -8.54 -15.53 -12.21
CA TYR A 56 -8.08 -16.73 -11.53
C TYR A 56 -7.00 -16.38 -10.51
N LEU A 57 -7.06 -16.99 -9.34
CA LEU A 57 -6.10 -16.78 -8.26
C LEU A 57 -5.43 -18.10 -7.88
N ILE A 58 -4.11 -18.05 -7.72
CA ILE A 58 -3.29 -19.11 -7.15
C ILE A 58 -2.62 -18.53 -5.91
N ASP A 59 -2.90 -19.10 -4.74
CA ASP A 59 -2.34 -18.65 -3.46
C ASP A 59 -1.27 -19.63 -2.98
N VAL A 60 -0.07 -19.10 -2.78
CA VAL A 60 1.10 -19.87 -2.32
C VAL A 60 1.37 -19.54 -0.86
N GLY A 61 1.30 -20.54 0.00
CA GLY A 61 1.43 -20.33 1.44
C GLY A 61 1.66 -21.65 2.21
N PRO A 62 1.14 -21.76 3.45
CA PRO A 62 0.42 -20.69 4.19
C PRO A 62 1.34 -19.59 4.71
N ASP A 63 2.60 -19.91 5.03
CA ASP A 63 3.58 -19.02 5.65
C ASP A 63 4.81 -18.85 4.76
N ALA A 64 5.83 -18.16 5.27
CA ALA A 64 7.08 -17.93 4.55
C ALA A 64 8.14 -19.01 4.86
N GLY A 65 9.13 -19.13 3.97
CA GLY A 65 10.28 -20.00 4.15
C GLY A 65 9.89 -21.48 4.22
N ARG A 66 10.36 -22.20 5.24
CA ARG A 66 10.15 -23.65 5.39
C ARG A 66 8.70 -24.05 5.66
N LEU A 67 7.86 -23.12 6.08
CA LEU A 67 6.45 -23.34 6.38
C LEU A 67 5.53 -22.96 5.22
N GLY A 68 6.09 -22.44 4.15
CA GLY A 68 5.40 -22.06 2.93
C GLY A 68 5.67 -23.01 1.76
N GLY A 69 5.36 -22.53 0.56
CA GLY A 69 5.64 -23.25 -0.70
C GLY A 69 4.60 -24.28 -1.10
N GLU A 70 3.43 -24.26 -0.48
CA GLU A 70 2.29 -25.09 -0.86
C GLU A 70 1.23 -24.26 -1.58
N ILE A 71 0.47 -24.86 -2.49
CA ILE A 71 -0.74 -24.23 -3.03
C ILE A 71 -1.85 -24.36 -1.98
N VAL A 72 -2.22 -23.26 -1.34
CA VAL A 72 -3.24 -23.22 -0.29
C VAL A 72 -4.62 -22.81 -0.81
N PHE A 73 -4.67 -22.20 -2.02
CA PHE A 73 -5.89 -21.97 -2.78
C PHE A 73 -5.56 -21.93 -4.28
N GLU A 74 -6.49 -22.42 -5.07
CA GLU A 74 -6.50 -22.31 -6.53
C GLU A 74 -7.95 -22.27 -7.01
N GLY A 75 -8.34 -21.21 -7.76
CA GLY A 75 -9.70 -21.07 -8.23
C GLY A 75 -10.03 -19.72 -8.86
N LYS A 76 -11.29 -19.58 -9.28
CA LYS A 76 -11.80 -18.32 -9.85
C LYS A 76 -11.99 -17.27 -8.76
N VAL A 77 -11.62 -16.05 -9.06
CA VAL A 77 -11.86 -14.91 -8.15
C VAL A 77 -13.35 -14.65 -7.96
N SER A 78 -14.18 -14.92 -8.97
CA SER A 78 -15.65 -14.81 -8.89
C SER A 78 -16.29 -15.66 -7.79
N ASP A 79 -15.61 -16.73 -7.35
CA ASP A 79 -16.10 -17.63 -6.31
C ASP A 79 -15.79 -17.08 -4.90
N ILE A 80 -14.93 -16.07 -4.81
CA ILE A 80 -14.53 -15.44 -3.54
C ILE A 80 -15.48 -14.28 -3.23
N LYS A 81 -16.57 -14.59 -2.53
CA LYS A 81 -17.57 -13.59 -2.16
C LYS A 81 -17.27 -13.01 -0.78
N ARG A 82 -17.52 -11.72 -0.62
CA ARG A 82 -17.39 -11.05 0.68
C ARG A 82 -18.53 -11.47 1.60
N ILE A 83 -18.19 -11.73 2.85
CA ILE A 83 -19.15 -12.05 3.91
C ILE A 83 -19.84 -10.75 4.33
N GLU A 84 -21.16 -10.76 4.33
CA GLU A 84 -21.98 -9.66 4.81
C GLU A 84 -22.66 -10.06 6.12
N GLY A 85 -22.33 -9.35 7.20
CA GLY A 85 -22.88 -9.65 8.53
C GLY A 85 -22.36 -10.93 9.17
N ASP A 86 -23.24 -11.80 9.67
CA ASP A 86 -22.85 -13.05 10.32
C ASP A 86 -22.46 -14.11 9.29
N ILE A 87 -21.29 -14.74 9.46
CA ILE A 87 -20.81 -15.83 8.60
C ILE A 87 -21.79 -17.02 8.56
N ASN A 88 -22.63 -17.19 9.58
CA ASN A 88 -23.62 -18.28 9.64
C ASN A 88 -24.93 -17.91 8.92
N ASP A 89 -25.06 -16.70 8.38
CA ASP A 89 -26.20 -16.35 7.52
C ASP A 89 -26.18 -17.21 6.25
N LYS A 90 -27.35 -17.63 5.79
CA LYS A 90 -27.51 -18.43 4.57
C LYS A 90 -26.93 -17.77 3.33
N ASN A 91 -26.91 -16.44 3.29
CA ASN A 91 -26.35 -15.66 2.20
C ASN A 91 -24.80 -15.82 2.10
N ASN A 92 -24.14 -16.23 3.18
CA ASN A 92 -22.70 -16.45 3.25
C ASN A 92 -22.30 -17.93 3.10
N ALA A 93 -23.23 -18.82 2.74
CA ALA A 93 -22.99 -20.26 2.67
C ALA A 93 -21.83 -20.63 1.73
N GLU A 94 -21.70 -19.97 0.58
CA GLU A 94 -20.63 -20.21 -0.38
C GLU A 94 -19.27 -19.79 0.20
N SER A 95 -19.18 -18.64 0.84
CA SER A 95 -17.95 -18.15 1.48
C SER A 95 -17.55 -19.06 2.65
N LYS A 96 -18.51 -19.55 3.41
CA LYS A 96 -18.27 -20.52 4.49
C LYS A 96 -17.71 -21.83 3.97
N GLN A 97 -18.29 -22.39 2.91
CA GLN A 97 -17.77 -23.61 2.27
C GLN A 97 -16.35 -23.40 1.72
N LEU A 98 -16.10 -22.22 1.13
CA LEU A 98 -14.77 -21.89 0.62
C LEU A 98 -13.72 -21.86 1.74
N LEU A 99 -14.05 -21.23 2.88
CA LEU A 99 -13.17 -21.15 4.06
C LEU A 99 -12.94 -22.54 4.69
N GLU A 100 -13.97 -23.38 4.75
CA GLU A 100 -13.85 -24.76 5.25
C GLU A 100 -12.96 -25.63 4.34
N LYS A 101 -13.05 -25.42 3.03
CA LYS A 101 -12.23 -26.12 2.03
C LYS A 101 -10.77 -25.66 2.04
N TYR A 102 -10.52 -24.36 2.29
CA TYR A 102 -9.19 -23.75 2.22
C TYR A 102 -8.78 -23.08 3.53
N PRO A 103 -8.76 -23.77 4.66
CA PRO A 103 -8.58 -23.18 6.00
C PRO A 103 -7.19 -22.58 6.22
N ARG A 104 -6.22 -22.95 5.37
CA ARG A 104 -4.83 -22.47 5.47
C ARG A 104 -4.53 -21.26 4.60
N SER A 105 -5.46 -20.82 3.73
CA SER A 105 -5.29 -19.63 2.90
C SER A 105 -5.65 -18.37 3.68
N TYR A 106 -4.65 -17.57 4.05
CA TYR A 106 -4.87 -16.24 4.60
C TYR A 106 -5.51 -15.31 3.57
N THR A 107 -5.09 -15.40 2.31
CA THR A 107 -5.64 -14.59 1.22
C THR A 107 -7.16 -14.73 1.14
N ILE A 108 -7.68 -15.96 1.17
CA ILE A 108 -9.13 -16.19 1.14
C ILE A 108 -9.83 -15.64 2.38
N LYS A 109 -9.24 -15.78 3.57
CA LYS A 109 -9.81 -15.24 4.81
C LYS A 109 -9.95 -13.71 4.76
N TYR A 110 -8.94 -13.01 4.25
CA TYR A 110 -8.96 -11.56 4.11
C TYR A 110 -9.86 -11.10 2.96
N LEU A 111 -9.80 -11.74 1.79
CA LEU A 111 -10.65 -11.39 0.65
C LEU A 111 -12.14 -11.62 0.94
N THR A 112 -12.50 -12.66 1.69
CA THR A 112 -13.89 -12.89 2.13
C THR A 112 -14.30 -11.96 3.27
N GLY A 113 -13.35 -11.37 4.00
CA GLY A 113 -13.59 -10.56 5.19
C GLY A 113 -13.85 -11.41 6.44
N ALA A 114 -13.58 -12.72 6.42
CA ALA A 114 -13.62 -13.58 7.61
C ALA A 114 -12.56 -13.18 8.63
N GLU A 115 -11.40 -12.72 8.14
CA GLU A 115 -10.38 -12.05 8.95
C GLU A 115 -10.17 -10.63 8.41
N PHE A 116 -9.94 -9.68 9.29
CA PHE A 116 -9.65 -8.28 8.95
C PHE A 116 -8.84 -7.61 10.06
N ILE A 117 -8.11 -6.57 9.71
CA ILE A 117 -7.38 -5.75 10.68
C ILE A 117 -8.34 -4.68 11.20
N GLU A 118 -8.64 -4.73 12.49
CA GLU A 118 -9.54 -3.77 13.11
C GLU A 118 -8.97 -2.34 13.06
N VAL A 119 -9.79 -1.43 12.56
CA VAL A 119 -9.47 0.00 12.63
C VAL A 119 -9.82 0.51 14.03
N PRO A 120 -8.87 1.07 14.79
CA PRO A 120 -9.14 1.57 16.14
C PRO A 120 -10.29 2.60 16.14
N LYS A 121 -11.24 2.44 17.06
CA LYS A 121 -12.38 3.36 17.23
C LYS A 121 -11.96 4.76 17.65
N SER A 122 -10.84 4.87 18.38
CA SER A 122 -10.24 6.15 18.78
C SER A 122 -8.81 6.26 18.31
N ARG A 123 -8.37 7.46 17.97
CA ARG A 123 -6.98 7.76 17.62
C ARG A 123 -6.26 8.33 18.82
N ARG A 124 -4.93 8.10 18.88
CA ARG A 124 -4.10 8.68 19.92
C ARG A 124 -4.16 10.20 19.86
N PRO A 125 -4.53 10.91 20.95
CA PRO A 125 -4.47 12.36 20.99
C PRO A 125 -3.02 12.84 20.94
N TRP A 126 -2.82 14.01 20.38
CA TRP A 126 -1.52 14.68 20.35
C TRP A 126 -1.68 16.18 20.69
N ASN A 127 -0.65 16.74 21.30
CA ASN A 127 -0.61 18.16 21.68
C ASN A 127 0.73 18.82 21.30
N MET A 128 1.68 18.04 20.79
CA MET A 128 2.98 18.49 20.33
C MET A 128 3.16 18.16 18.85
N ALA A 129 3.82 19.04 18.11
CA ALA A 129 4.10 18.85 16.70
C ALA A 129 5.37 19.57 16.25
N ILE A 130 6.01 19.04 15.21
CA ILE A 130 6.98 19.78 14.40
C ILE A 130 6.18 20.61 13.39
N GLU A 131 6.50 21.90 13.27
CA GLU A 131 5.87 22.81 12.31
C GLU A 131 6.89 23.17 11.22
N LEU A 132 6.65 22.70 9.99
CA LEU A 132 7.41 23.08 8.81
C LEU A 132 6.60 24.08 8.01
N LYS A 133 7.15 25.25 7.73
CA LYS A 133 6.47 26.32 6.97
C LYS A 133 7.19 26.67 5.70
N GLY A 134 6.40 26.98 4.68
CA GLY A 134 6.90 27.50 3.40
C GLY A 134 7.76 26.50 2.63
N ALA A 135 7.51 25.21 2.74
CA ALA A 135 8.31 24.16 2.08
C ALA A 135 8.21 24.27 0.56
N ARG A 136 9.35 24.47 -0.13
CA ARG A 136 9.47 24.61 -1.58
C ARG A 136 10.59 23.71 -2.08
N MET A 137 10.24 22.69 -2.79
CA MET A 137 11.18 21.82 -3.48
C MET A 137 10.44 21.08 -4.59
N ASN A 138 10.98 21.02 -5.79
CA ASN A 138 10.34 20.43 -6.95
C ASN A 138 8.94 21.05 -7.18
N ASN A 139 7.87 20.26 -7.03
CA ASN A 139 6.49 20.71 -7.22
C ASN A 139 5.80 21.24 -5.95
N LEU A 140 6.50 21.31 -4.81
CA LEU A 140 5.96 21.90 -3.59
C LEU A 140 5.80 23.43 -3.72
N LYS A 141 4.64 23.94 -3.36
CA LYS A 141 4.23 25.33 -3.61
C LYS A 141 4.26 26.20 -2.35
N GLY A 142 5.27 26.04 -1.49
CA GLY A 142 5.34 26.77 -0.23
C GLY A 142 4.34 26.25 0.79
N VAL A 143 4.30 24.93 0.97
CA VAL A 143 3.32 24.28 1.85
C VAL A 143 3.71 24.39 3.31
N ASP A 144 2.71 24.62 4.16
CA ASP A 144 2.82 24.57 5.61
C ASP A 144 2.25 23.23 6.09
N VAL A 145 2.98 22.54 6.98
CA VAL A 145 2.55 21.25 7.49
C VAL A 145 3.00 21.05 8.93
N LYS A 146 2.14 20.37 9.71
CA LYS A 146 2.44 19.93 11.08
C LYS A 146 2.62 18.43 11.10
N PHE A 147 3.72 17.97 11.72
CA PHE A 147 3.97 16.56 11.98
C PHE A 147 3.77 16.30 13.48
N PRO A 148 2.62 15.74 13.88
CA PRO A 148 2.34 15.44 15.28
C PRO A 148 3.35 14.48 15.87
N LEU A 149 3.77 14.72 17.11
CA LEU A 149 4.69 13.86 17.84
C LEU A 149 3.95 12.74 18.60
N ASN A 150 4.66 11.64 18.87
CA ASN A 150 4.18 10.47 19.60
C ASN A 150 2.95 9.77 18.98
N VAL A 151 2.72 9.99 17.69
CA VAL A 151 1.67 9.33 16.91
C VAL A 151 2.23 8.75 15.62
N PHE A 152 1.52 7.81 15.04
CA PHE A 152 1.82 7.30 13.71
C PHE A 152 1.20 8.23 12.66
N THR A 153 2.05 8.88 11.88
CA THR A 153 1.63 9.82 10.82
C THR A 153 1.94 9.24 9.44
N VAL A 154 0.98 9.26 8.54
CA VAL A 154 1.14 8.82 7.16
C VAL A 154 1.11 10.03 6.23
N VAL A 155 2.11 10.15 5.36
CA VAL A 155 2.14 11.12 4.25
C VAL A 155 1.75 10.38 2.97
N THR A 156 0.58 10.67 2.44
CA THR A 156 0.01 9.99 1.27
C THR A 156 -0.24 10.93 0.11
N GLY A 157 -0.52 10.38 -1.06
CA GLY A 157 -0.81 11.10 -2.30
C GLY A 157 -0.29 10.34 -3.53
N VAL A 158 -0.76 10.69 -4.70
CA VAL A 158 -0.39 10.04 -5.98
C VAL A 158 1.13 10.08 -6.23
N SER A 159 1.61 9.20 -7.11
CA SER A 159 3.03 9.19 -7.50
C SER A 159 3.42 10.56 -8.05
N GLY A 160 4.61 11.06 -7.69
CA GLY A 160 5.08 12.38 -8.11
C GLY A 160 4.43 13.59 -7.41
N SER A 161 3.54 13.41 -6.42
CA SER A 161 2.86 14.52 -5.72
C SER A 161 3.76 15.38 -4.82
N GLY A 162 5.00 14.96 -4.56
CA GLY A 162 5.95 15.71 -3.72
C GLY A 162 6.16 15.15 -2.31
N LYS A 163 5.61 13.96 -1.99
CA LYS A 163 5.79 13.31 -0.69
C LYS A 163 7.25 13.18 -0.28
N SER A 164 8.07 12.61 -1.16
CA SER A 164 9.51 12.43 -0.92
C SER A 164 10.25 13.76 -0.87
N SER A 165 9.84 14.76 -1.65
CA SER A 165 10.41 16.11 -1.59
C SER A 165 10.15 16.74 -0.22
N LEU A 166 8.93 16.59 0.31
CA LEU A 166 8.55 17.12 1.62
C LEU A 166 9.31 16.43 2.76
N VAL A 167 9.31 15.09 2.79
CA VAL A 167 9.84 14.31 3.91
C VAL A 167 11.35 14.12 3.79
N LYS A 168 11.83 13.46 2.70
CA LYS A 168 13.23 13.14 2.51
C LYS A 168 14.06 14.36 2.08
N GLY A 169 13.47 15.25 1.27
CA GLY A 169 14.17 16.39 0.71
C GLY A 169 14.22 17.60 1.62
N ILE A 170 13.25 17.80 2.53
CA ILE A 170 13.20 18.98 3.40
C ILE A 170 13.18 18.60 4.88
N LEU A 171 12.14 17.90 5.35
CA LEU A 171 11.93 17.65 6.80
C LEU A 171 13.11 16.91 7.42
N TYR A 172 13.51 15.77 6.83
CA TYR A 172 14.57 14.93 7.36
C TYR A 172 15.91 15.67 7.48
N PRO A 173 16.48 16.27 6.42
CA PRO A 173 17.76 16.97 6.53
C PRO A 173 17.65 18.25 7.37
N ALA A 174 16.49 18.95 7.39
CA ALA A 174 16.29 20.11 8.25
C ALA A 174 16.32 19.73 9.73
N LEU A 175 15.65 18.65 10.12
CA LEU A 175 15.67 18.17 11.50
C LEU A 175 17.07 17.71 11.92
N LYS A 176 17.78 16.94 11.09
CA LYS A 176 19.16 16.52 11.40
C LYS A 176 20.07 17.71 11.69
N ARG A 177 20.00 18.75 10.87
CA ARG A 177 20.77 19.99 11.10
C ARG A 177 20.40 20.72 12.38
N HIS A 178 19.12 20.72 12.77
CA HIS A 178 18.68 21.29 14.04
C HIS A 178 19.13 20.49 15.27
N LEU A 179 19.48 19.20 15.05
CA LEU A 179 20.05 18.30 16.07
C LEU A 179 21.58 18.23 16.00
N ASP A 180 22.23 19.16 15.27
CA ASP A 180 23.68 19.18 15.05
C ASP A 180 24.24 17.88 14.42
N GLU A 181 23.40 17.15 13.68
CA GLU A 181 23.79 15.96 12.94
C GLU A 181 24.20 16.31 11.48
N VAL A 182 25.13 15.52 10.92
CA VAL A 182 25.53 15.64 9.52
C VAL A 182 24.34 15.26 8.62
N ALA A 183 23.99 16.16 7.69
CA ALA A 183 22.92 15.94 6.74
C ALA A 183 23.15 16.75 5.44
N ASP A 184 22.49 16.30 4.39
CA ASP A 184 22.41 17.02 3.12
C ASP A 184 21.79 18.40 3.32
N THR A 185 21.97 19.28 2.32
CA THR A 185 21.28 20.57 2.32
C THR A 185 19.80 20.34 2.08
N PRO A 186 18.91 20.77 3.02
CA PRO A 186 17.48 20.65 2.81
C PRO A 186 17.02 21.53 1.65
N GLY A 187 15.93 21.14 1.00
CA GLY A 187 15.22 22.01 0.08
C GLY A 187 14.73 23.28 0.79
N GLU A 188 14.31 24.27 0.03
CA GLU A 188 13.89 25.58 0.55
C GLU A 188 12.67 25.43 1.47
N TYR A 189 12.73 26.09 2.63
CA TYR A 189 11.60 26.28 3.57
C TYR A 189 11.78 27.58 4.35
N SER A 190 10.67 28.14 4.82
CA SER A 190 10.70 29.41 5.56
C SER A 190 11.12 29.23 7.02
N SER A 191 10.58 28.22 7.70
CA SER A 191 10.94 27.95 9.10
C SER A 191 10.61 26.52 9.51
N LEU A 192 11.37 26.01 10.47
CA LEU A 192 11.09 24.78 11.21
C LEU A 192 10.90 25.16 12.69
N GLY A 193 9.69 24.93 13.21
CA GLY A 193 9.28 25.33 14.55
C GLY A 193 8.56 24.21 15.30
N GLY A 194 7.80 24.61 16.32
CA GLY A 194 7.08 23.68 17.19
C GLY A 194 7.99 22.95 18.17
N ASP A 195 7.63 21.73 18.50
CA ASP A 195 8.23 20.95 19.58
C ASP A 195 9.40 20.06 19.11
N TRP A 196 10.09 20.42 18.04
CA TRP A 196 11.19 19.62 17.47
C TRP A 196 12.30 19.29 18.47
N LYS A 197 12.49 20.12 19.52
CA LYS A 197 13.45 19.88 20.62
C LYS A 197 13.17 18.63 21.43
N GLN A 198 11.98 18.04 21.31
CA GLN A 198 11.64 16.76 21.91
C GLN A 198 12.24 15.58 21.15
N ILE A 199 12.68 15.79 19.90
CA ILE A 199 13.32 14.78 19.06
C ILE A 199 14.79 14.67 19.46
N LYS A 200 15.25 13.46 19.74
CA LYS A 200 16.65 13.20 20.07
C LYS A 200 17.46 12.69 18.88
N HIS A 201 16.84 11.92 18.01
CA HIS A 201 17.45 11.33 16.82
C HIS A 201 16.45 11.27 15.68
N VAL A 202 16.94 11.34 14.45
CA VAL A 202 16.15 11.23 13.24
C VAL A 202 16.80 10.20 12.33
N GLU A 203 16.05 9.16 11.99
CA GLU A 203 16.48 8.12 11.08
C GLU A 203 15.57 8.07 9.86
N PHE A 204 16.15 7.73 8.72
CA PHE A 204 15.45 7.48 7.47
C PHE A 204 15.81 6.06 7.01
N VAL A 205 14.81 5.21 6.92
CA VAL A 205 14.92 3.80 6.52
C VAL A 205 14.44 3.61 5.10
#